data_c4889970bcd001fff957ba93737b526e
#
_entry.id   c4889970bcd001fff957ba93737b526e
#
_cell.length_a   1.000
_cell.length_b   1.000
_cell.length_c   1.000
_cell.angle_alpha   90.00
_cell.angle_beta   90.00
_cell.angle_gamma   90.00
#
_symmetry.space_group_name_H-M   'P 1'
#
loop_
_entity.id
_entity.type
_entity.pdbx_description
1 polymer ?
#
loop_
_entity_poly.entity_id
_entity_poly.type
_entity_poly.pdbx_seq_one_letter_code
_entity_poly.pdbx_strand_id
1 'polypeptide(L)'
;SLKLLALSQREDGLLELCAPGRTPVTIPSFSLMFIVALEEYCRYSGDVAFGKELLPTAQKILDAVQNHVRDGLVWNFQESCYWNFYEWTPLLDAEPIFREETLSLSAEAPLQLLYILAMQRMCKIHTYLDIETDEIGEKIRVLQKGMEQFWNLEAGAYASFIRNQQQVQYSELVQALALCTGIVPIERQKALRERIYKGKLVHASLATSIFVYEALLQEPETYGTSVFDEVAERWGKMLYNGATTFWETDNGAEDFERAGSLCHAWSCIPIYLYGAYALGIKPIAPGVWEQTDTVPCGIHNVEGRFCTPSGIIEVHGN
;
A
#
# COMPACT_ATOMS: atom_id res chain seq x y z
N SER A 1 -4.56 16.20 -8.29
CA SER A 1 -4.55 14.85 -8.90
C SER A 1 -5.76 14.03 -8.47
N LEU A 2 -6.12 13.88 -7.18
CA LEU A 2 -7.27 13.06 -6.71
C LEU A 2 -8.59 13.43 -7.41
N LYS A 3 -8.88 14.73 -7.62
CA LYS A 3 -10.10 15.16 -8.32
C LYS A 3 -10.14 14.71 -9.78
N LEU A 4 -9.00 14.73 -10.48
CA LEU A 4 -8.91 14.21 -11.85
C LEU A 4 -9.13 12.70 -11.91
N LEU A 5 -8.56 11.96 -10.95
CA LEU A 5 -8.80 10.52 -10.84
C LEU A 5 -10.29 10.23 -10.55
N ALA A 6 -10.92 10.96 -9.63
CA ALA A 6 -12.35 10.80 -9.34
C ALA A 6 -13.23 11.05 -10.58
N LEU A 7 -12.87 12.01 -11.44
CA LEU A 7 -13.57 12.27 -12.70
C LEU A 7 -13.42 11.15 -13.74
N SER A 8 -12.47 10.25 -13.57
CA SER A 8 -12.29 9.07 -14.43
C SER A 8 -13.09 7.85 -13.95
N GLN A 9 -13.96 8.01 -12.94
CA GLN A 9 -14.72 6.89 -12.41
C GLN A 9 -15.61 6.25 -13.49
N ARG A 10 -15.44 4.95 -13.64
CA ARG A 10 -16.12 4.11 -14.62
C ARG A 10 -17.54 3.74 -14.14
N GLU A 11 -18.34 3.19 -15.04
CA GLU A 11 -19.71 2.71 -14.71
C GLU A 11 -19.68 1.57 -13.67
N ASP A 12 -18.61 0.74 -13.68
CA ASP A 12 -18.43 -0.35 -12.71
C ASP A 12 -17.98 0.15 -11.31
N GLY A 13 -17.72 1.45 -11.15
CA GLY A 13 -17.34 2.08 -9.90
C GLY A 13 -15.83 2.20 -9.69
N LEU A 14 -14.99 1.50 -10.46
CA LEU A 14 -13.53 1.63 -10.40
C LEU A 14 -13.04 2.87 -11.15
N LEU A 15 -11.75 3.21 -11.01
CA LEU A 15 -11.12 4.32 -11.70
C LEU A 15 -10.39 3.82 -12.95
N GLU A 16 -10.27 4.65 -13.98
CA GLU A 16 -9.38 4.36 -15.10
C GLU A 16 -7.92 4.28 -14.64
N LEU A 17 -7.12 3.48 -15.33
CA LEU A 17 -5.68 3.33 -15.04
C LEU A 17 -4.94 4.67 -15.08
N CYS A 18 -5.27 5.50 -16.05
CA CYS A 18 -4.66 6.81 -16.25
C CYS A 18 -5.71 7.89 -16.48
N ALA A 19 -5.70 8.96 -15.69
CA ALA A 19 -6.55 10.13 -15.88
C ALA A 19 -5.71 11.35 -16.25
N PRO A 20 -6.09 12.05 -17.33
CA PRO A 20 -7.28 11.94 -18.19
C PRO A 20 -7.10 11.03 -19.44
N GLY A 21 -6.23 10.05 -19.42
CA GLY A 21 -5.76 9.27 -20.56
C GLY A 21 -6.80 8.39 -21.24
N ARG A 22 -7.96 8.13 -20.64
CA ARG A 22 -9.05 7.28 -21.17
C ARG A 22 -8.58 5.91 -21.68
N THR A 23 -7.81 5.20 -20.87
CA THR A 23 -7.45 3.82 -21.18
C THR A 23 -8.62 2.88 -20.85
N PRO A 24 -8.92 1.87 -21.70
CA PRO A 24 -10.01 0.93 -21.44
C PRO A 24 -9.68 -0.06 -20.31
N VAL A 25 -8.54 0.08 -19.67
CA VAL A 25 -8.01 -0.80 -18.63
C VAL A 25 -8.08 -0.13 -17.28
N THR A 26 -8.35 -0.93 -16.25
CA THR A 26 -8.26 -0.50 -14.85
C THR A 26 -7.51 -1.52 -14.01
N ILE A 27 -6.86 -1.04 -12.95
CA ILE A 27 -6.22 -1.84 -11.90
C ILE A 27 -7.06 -1.71 -10.63
N PRO A 28 -7.80 -2.76 -10.20
CA PRO A 28 -8.68 -2.67 -9.02
C PRO A 28 -7.93 -2.28 -7.74
N SER A 29 -6.71 -2.78 -7.54
CA SER A 29 -5.85 -2.43 -6.41
C SER A 29 -5.52 -0.92 -6.37
N PHE A 30 -5.27 -0.29 -7.52
CA PHE A 30 -5.01 1.15 -7.60
C PHE A 30 -6.25 2.00 -7.28
N SER A 31 -7.43 1.51 -7.68
CA SER A 31 -8.68 2.16 -7.27
C SER A 31 -8.85 2.13 -5.74
N LEU A 32 -8.47 1.04 -5.06
CA LEU A 32 -8.46 0.98 -3.59
C LEU A 32 -7.43 1.94 -2.99
N MET A 33 -6.25 2.07 -3.60
CA MET A 33 -5.22 3.02 -3.15
C MET A 33 -5.64 4.48 -3.28
N PHE A 34 -6.61 4.81 -4.15
CA PHE A 34 -7.23 6.14 -4.18
C PHE A 34 -7.86 6.50 -2.82
N ILE A 35 -8.52 5.55 -2.15
CA ILE A 35 -9.14 5.79 -0.83
C ILE A 35 -8.08 6.03 0.23
N VAL A 36 -6.97 5.29 0.17
CA VAL A 36 -5.80 5.49 1.04
C VAL A 36 -5.23 6.89 0.85
N ALA A 37 -4.99 7.28 -0.40
CA ALA A 37 -4.47 8.60 -0.73
C ALA A 37 -5.44 9.74 -0.34
N LEU A 38 -6.75 9.52 -0.43
CA LEU A 38 -7.77 10.49 0.00
C LEU A 38 -7.73 10.72 1.51
N GLU A 39 -7.64 9.62 2.30
CA GLU A 39 -7.49 9.76 3.76
C GLU A 39 -6.21 10.47 4.13
N GLU A 40 -5.09 10.09 3.50
CA GLU A 40 -3.81 10.73 3.74
C GLU A 40 -3.84 12.22 3.38
N TYR A 41 -4.46 12.58 2.26
CA TYR A 41 -4.65 13.98 1.90
C TYR A 41 -5.40 14.74 3.00
N CYS A 42 -6.53 14.22 3.48
CA CYS A 42 -7.30 14.84 4.56
C CYS A 42 -6.46 14.96 5.84
N ARG A 43 -5.75 13.91 6.21
CA ARG A 43 -4.93 13.85 7.41
C ARG A 43 -3.76 14.82 7.35
N TYR A 44 -3.08 14.89 6.20
CA TYR A 44 -1.91 15.77 6.01
C TYR A 44 -2.27 17.23 5.86
N SER A 45 -3.33 17.54 5.10
CA SER A 45 -3.71 18.93 4.79
C SER A 45 -4.70 19.56 5.79
N GLY A 46 -5.49 18.74 6.48
CA GLY A 46 -6.65 19.20 7.27
C GLY A 46 -7.89 19.49 6.43
N ASP A 47 -7.84 19.34 5.11
CA ASP A 47 -8.98 19.60 4.22
C ASP A 47 -9.96 18.42 4.19
N VAL A 48 -10.71 18.28 5.27
CA VAL A 48 -11.74 17.25 5.40
C VAL A 48 -12.94 17.49 4.49
N ALA A 49 -13.17 18.76 4.11
CA ALA A 49 -14.26 19.12 3.20
C ALA A 49 -14.04 18.51 1.80
N PHE A 50 -12.79 18.50 1.33
CA PHE A 50 -12.44 17.82 0.09
C PHE A 50 -12.63 16.29 0.20
N GLY A 51 -12.30 15.70 1.36
CA GLY A 51 -12.60 14.30 1.65
C GLY A 51 -14.09 14.00 1.50
N LYS A 52 -14.94 14.86 2.06
CA LYS A 52 -16.41 14.75 1.96
C LYS A 52 -16.90 14.83 0.50
N GLU A 53 -16.32 15.70 -0.31
CA GLU A 53 -16.66 15.83 -1.74
C GLU A 53 -16.46 14.51 -2.49
N LEU A 54 -15.40 13.76 -2.15
CA LEU A 54 -15.01 12.54 -2.87
C LEU A 54 -15.52 11.23 -2.24
N LEU A 55 -16.25 11.29 -1.12
CA LEU A 55 -16.86 10.10 -0.50
C LEU A 55 -17.71 9.26 -1.47
N PRO A 56 -18.56 9.85 -2.34
CA PRO A 56 -19.36 9.04 -3.27
C PRO A 56 -18.49 8.24 -4.24
N THR A 57 -17.35 8.78 -4.67
CA THR A 57 -16.39 8.05 -5.51
C THR A 57 -15.75 6.90 -4.73
N ALA A 58 -15.30 7.17 -3.51
CA ALA A 58 -14.70 6.15 -2.63
C ALA A 58 -15.69 5.02 -2.33
N GLN A 59 -16.96 5.34 -2.05
CA GLN A 59 -17.99 4.33 -1.78
C GLN A 59 -18.22 3.41 -2.98
N LYS A 60 -18.33 3.95 -4.20
CA LYS A 60 -18.49 3.15 -5.41
C LYS A 60 -17.32 2.19 -5.67
N ILE A 61 -16.09 2.62 -5.33
CA ILE A 61 -14.92 1.74 -5.41
C ILE A 61 -15.06 0.56 -4.44
N LEU A 62 -15.46 0.83 -3.18
CA LEU A 62 -15.69 -0.23 -2.20
C LEU A 62 -16.79 -1.19 -2.65
N ASP A 63 -17.88 -0.65 -3.19
CA ASP A 63 -19.03 -1.47 -3.68
C ASP A 63 -18.60 -2.33 -4.87
N ALA A 64 -17.78 -1.81 -5.79
CA ALA A 64 -17.25 -2.58 -6.91
C ALA A 64 -16.46 -3.81 -6.44
N VAL A 65 -15.57 -3.65 -5.47
CA VAL A 65 -14.78 -4.76 -4.90
C VAL A 65 -15.67 -5.68 -4.06
N GLN A 66 -16.67 -5.15 -3.34
CA GLN A 66 -17.63 -5.94 -2.56
C GLN A 66 -18.38 -6.98 -3.43
N ASN A 67 -18.66 -6.67 -4.68
CA ASN A 67 -19.29 -7.60 -5.62
C ASN A 67 -18.44 -8.83 -5.95
N HIS A 68 -17.15 -8.77 -5.67
CA HIS A 68 -16.19 -9.87 -5.82
C HIS A 68 -15.93 -10.65 -4.52
N VAL A 69 -16.63 -10.32 -3.43
CA VAL A 69 -16.52 -11.03 -2.15
C VAL A 69 -17.47 -12.24 -2.14
N ARG A 70 -16.91 -13.43 -1.89
CA ARG A 70 -17.66 -14.69 -1.72
C ARG A 70 -17.01 -15.48 -0.58
N ASP A 71 -17.82 -15.94 0.37
CA ASP A 71 -17.38 -16.75 1.52
C ASP A 71 -16.23 -16.11 2.33
N GLY A 72 -16.25 -14.77 2.44
CA GLY A 72 -15.21 -14.00 3.15
C GLY A 72 -13.89 -13.85 2.41
N LEU A 73 -13.83 -14.24 1.13
CA LEU A 73 -12.67 -14.07 0.26
C LEU A 73 -12.97 -13.08 -0.86
N VAL A 74 -11.98 -12.30 -1.24
CA VAL A 74 -12.02 -11.43 -2.42
C VAL A 74 -11.44 -12.19 -3.61
N TRP A 75 -12.25 -12.33 -4.65
CA TRP A 75 -11.88 -13.02 -5.87
C TRP A 75 -11.43 -12.03 -6.95
N ASN A 76 -10.54 -12.47 -7.82
CA ASN A 76 -10.01 -11.66 -8.90
C ASN A 76 -11.09 -11.18 -9.88
N PHE A 77 -10.78 -10.09 -10.56
CA PHE A 77 -11.55 -9.56 -11.67
C PHE A 77 -11.12 -10.31 -12.95
N GLN A 78 -12.09 -10.95 -13.61
CA GLN A 78 -11.79 -11.92 -14.68
C GLN A 78 -11.81 -11.35 -16.08
N GLU A 79 -12.58 -10.28 -16.33
CA GLU A 79 -12.73 -9.70 -17.66
C GLU A 79 -11.43 -9.02 -18.11
N SER A 80 -11.24 -8.94 -19.43
CA SER A 80 -9.99 -8.46 -20.05
C SER A 80 -9.68 -6.97 -19.81
N CYS A 81 -10.65 -6.18 -19.35
CA CYS A 81 -10.42 -4.78 -18.99
C CYS A 81 -9.79 -4.62 -17.60
N TYR A 82 -9.68 -5.68 -16.81
CA TYR A 82 -9.10 -5.64 -15.48
C TYR A 82 -7.70 -6.23 -15.45
N TRP A 83 -6.76 -5.43 -14.96
CA TRP A 83 -5.40 -5.86 -14.68
C TRP A 83 -5.25 -6.09 -13.18
N ASN A 84 -5.20 -7.36 -12.75
CA ASN A 84 -5.01 -7.72 -11.34
C ASN A 84 -3.54 -7.55 -10.93
N PHE A 85 -3.04 -6.34 -11.06
CA PHE A 85 -1.66 -5.97 -10.75
C PHE A 85 -1.54 -5.53 -9.29
N TYR A 86 -0.44 -5.93 -8.64
CA TYR A 86 -0.09 -5.53 -7.29
C TYR A 86 1.29 -4.91 -7.22
N GLU A 87 2.28 -5.54 -7.86
CA GLU A 87 3.66 -5.06 -7.94
C GLU A 87 4.45 -5.80 -9.04
N TRP A 88 5.66 -5.31 -9.34
CA TRP A 88 6.55 -5.87 -10.35
C TRP A 88 7.33 -7.09 -9.85
N THR A 89 6.65 -8.12 -9.41
CA THR A 89 7.23 -9.42 -9.05
C THR A 89 6.42 -10.56 -9.65
N PRO A 90 7.04 -11.71 -9.97
CA PRO A 90 6.35 -12.81 -10.61
C PRO A 90 5.04 -13.20 -9.90
N LEU A 91 3.97 -13.38 -10.65
CA LEU A 91 2.60 -13.66 -10.27
C LEU A 91 1.84 -12.48 -9.62
N LEU A 92 2.53 -11.46 -9.08
CA LEU A 92 1.92 -10.25 -8.52
C LEU A 92 1.82 -9.13 -9.57
N ASP A 93 2.57 -9.22 -10.66
CA ASP A 93 2.54 -8.35 -11.83
C ASP A 93 1.32 -8.62 -12.73
N ALA A 94 0.66 -9.74 -12.55
CA ALA A 94 -0.34 -10.34 -13.41
C ALA A 94 0.07 -10.33 -14.89
N GLU A 95 -0.35 -11.29 -15.66
CA GLU A 95 -0.02 -11.26 -17.08
C GLU A 95 -0.80 -10.18 -17.83
N PRO A 96 -0.25 -9.71 -18.96
CA PRO A 96 -0.72 -8.52 -19.66
C PRO A 96 -2.20 -8.56 -20.06
N ILE A 97 -2.74 -7.40 -20.11
CA ILE A 97 -4.10 -6.93 -20.13
C ILE A 97 -4.89 -7.22 -21.41
N PHE A 98 -4.27 -7.61 -22.49
CA PHE A 98 -4.95 -7.79 -23.78
C PHE A 98 -5.06 -9.27 -24.12
N ARG A 99 -5.88 -9.99 -23.32
CA ARG A 99 -6.14 -11.41 -23.56
C ARG A 99 -7.49 -11.59 -24.23
N GLU A 100 -7.56 -12.57 -25.10
CA GLU A 100 -8.84 -13.09 -25.61
C GLU A 100 -9.53 -14.01 -24.60
N GLU A 101 -8.78 -14.55 -23.61
CA GLU A 101 -9.28 -15.52 -22.63
C GLU A 101 -9.56 -14.89 -21.28
N THR A 102 -10.66 -15.32 -20.64
CA THR A 102 -11.01 -15.00 -19.27
C THR A 102 -10.00 -15.63 -18.29
N LEU A 103 -9.57 -14.88 -17.30
CA LEU A 103 -8.67 -15.39 -16.26
C LEU A 103 -9.31 -16.50 -15.43
N SER A 104 -8.51 -17.46 -15.01
CA SER A 104 -8.96 -18.47 -14.05
C SER A 104 -9.32 -17.81 -12.71
N LEU A 105 -10.34 -18.36 -12.06
CA LEU A 105 -10.82 -17.85 -10.77
C LEU A 105 -9.75 -18.06 -9.69
N SER A 106 -9.42 -16.97 -8.99
CA SER A 106 -8.41 -16.94 -7.93
C SER A 106 -8.90 -16.08 -6.77
N ALA A 107 -8.83 -16.59 -5.54
CA ALA A 107 -8.93 -15.72 -4.38
C ALA A 107 -7.56 -15.08 -4.12
N GLU A 108 -7.54 -13.78 -3.86
CA GLU A 108 -6.31 -12.98 -3.89
C GLU A 108 -6.09 -12.23 -2.57
N ALA A 109 -5.12 -12.70 -1.78
CA ALA A 109 -4.78 -12.10 -0.51
C ALA A 109 -4.33 -10.62 -0.64
N PRO A 110 -3.51 -10.20 -1.62
CA PRO A 110 -3.14 -8.80 -1.75
C PRO A 110 -4.36 -7.90 -2.02
N LEU A 111 -5.30 -8.34 -2.88
CA LEU A 111 -6.53 -7.57 -3.13
C LEU A 111 -7.39 -7.46 -1.87
N GLN A 112 -7.56 -8.57 -1.14
CA GLN A 112 -8.33 -8.59 0.10
C GLN A 112 -7.73 -7.69 1.18
N LEU A 113 -6.41 -7.71 1.34
CA LEU A 113 -5.71 -6.87 2.32
C LEU A 113 -5.75 -5.38 1.95
N LEU A 114 -5.60 -5.05 0.67
CA LEU A 114 -5.78 -3.68 0.18
C LEU A 114 -7.23 -3.21 0.33
N TYR A 115 -8.21 -4.10 0.15
CA TYR A 115 -9.62 -3.78 0.40
C TYR A 115 -9.89 -3.52 1.89
N ILE A 116 -9.33 -4.34 2.80
CA ILE A 116 -9.39 -4.10 4.24
C ILE A 116 -8.76 -2.75 4.59
N LEU A 117 -7.56 -2.46 4.06
CA LEU A 117 -6.87 -1.19 4.26
C LEU A 117 -7.70 0.00 3.80
N ALA A 118 -8.28 -0.07 2.60
CA ALA A 118 -9.14 0.98 2.05
C ALA A 118 -10.38 1.21 2.92
N MET A 119 -11.02 0.15 3.42
CA MET A 119 -12.14 0.27 4.35
C MET A 119 -11.73 0.88 5.69
N GLN A 120 -10.56 0.52 6.23
CA GLN A 120 -10.02 1.15 7.45
C GLN A 120 -9.75 2.65 7.23
N ARG A 121 -9.25 3.04 6.05
CA ARG A 121 -9.07 4.46 5.69
C ARG A 121 -10.40 5.17 5.50
N MET A 122 -11.39 4.51 4.91
CA MET A 122 -12.76 5.04 4.82
C MET A 122 -13.36 5.29 6.20
N CYS A 123 -13.19 4.37 7.15
CA CYS A 123 -13.62 4.57 8.56
C CYS A 123 -12.96 5.82 9.17
N LYS A 124 -11.68 6.07 8.89
CA LYS A 124 -11.01 7.30 9.38
C LYS A 124 -11.63 8.56 8.77
N ILE A 125 -11.89 8.57 7.46
CA ILE A 125 -12.57 9.71 6.81
C ILE A 125 -13.96 9.92 7.42
N HIS A 126 -14.72 8.85 7.66
CA HIS A 126 -16.02 8.88 8.33
C HIS A 126 -15.92 9.48 9.74
N THR A 127 -14.90 9.06 10.52
CA THR A 127 -14.63 9.62 11.84
C THR A 127 -14.34 11.13 11.78
N TYR A 128 -13.58 11.60 10.78
CA TYR A 128 -13.33 13.04 10.59
C TYR A 128 -14.61 13.84 10.27
N LEU A 129 -15.65 13.16 9.79
CA LEU A 129 -16.92 13.74 9.37
C LEU A 129 -18.09 13.42 10.31
N ASP A 130 -17.84 12.80 11.45
CA ASP A 130 -18.86 12.32 12.41
C ASP A 130 -19.90 11.38 11.76
N ILE A 131 -19.47 10.50 10.85
CA ILE A 131 -20.30 9.47 10.20
C ILE A 131 -20.06 8.13 10.87
N GLU A 132 -21.11 7.33 11.06
CA GLU A 132 -21.04 6.00 11.64
C GLU A 132 -20.23 5.02 10.76
N THR A 133 -19.55 4.05 11.41
CA THR A 133 -18.63 3.11 10.76
C THR A 133 -18.96 1.63 10.98
N ASP A 134 -20.03 1.32 11.72
CA ASP A 134 -20.34 -0.03 12.17
C ASP A 134 -20.51 -1.03 11.01
N GLU A 135 -21.17 -0.63 9.95
CA GLU A 135 -21.36 -1.49 8.77
C GLU A 135 -20.03 -1.86 8.08
N ILE A 136 -19.13 -0.87 7.95
CA ILE A 136 -17.80 -1.11 7.38
C ILE A 136 -16.98 -2.01 8.31
N GLY A 137 -17.08 -1.78 9.61
CA GLY A 137 -16.42 -2.58 10.64
C GLY A 137 -16.83 -4.07 10.58
N GLU A 138 -18.12 -4.36 10.32
CA GLU A 138 -18.57 -5.74 10.14
C GLU A 138 -18.01 -6.40 8.89
N LYS A 139 -18.00 -5.70 7.76
CA LYS A 139 -17.38 -6.17 6.51
C LYS A 139 -15.89 -6.50 6.71
N ILE A 140 -15.15 -5.63 7.41
CA ILE A 140 -13.75 -5.88 7.78
C ILE A 140 -13.61 -7.17 8.58
N ARG A 141 -14.43 -7.39 9.62
CA ARG A 141 -14.37 -8.62 10.45
C ARG A 141 -14.58 -9.90 9.64
N VAL A 142 -15.53 -9.88 8.69
CA VAL A 142 -15.78 -11.01 7.80
C VAL A 142 -14.54 -11.33 6.95
N LEU A 143 -13.92 -10.32 6.35
CA LEU A 143 -12.74 -10.48 5.51
C LEU A 143 -11.50 -10.88 6.34
N GLN A 144 -11.33 -10.33 7.55
CA GLN A 144 -10.26 -10.75 8.47
C GLN A 144 -10.35 -12.24 8.78
N LYS A 145 -11.56 -12.74 9.05
CA LYS A 145 -11.78 -14.17 9.27
C LYS A 145 -11.48 -14.99 8.01
N GLY A 146 -11.80 -14.47 6.83
CA GLY A 146 -11.48 -15.10 5.55
C GLY A 146 -9.98 -15.26 5.32
N MET A 147 -9.15 -14.35 5.83
CA MET A 147 -7.68 -14.42 5.70
C MET A 147 -7.07 -15.67 6.33
N GLU A 148 -7.72 -16.32 7.30
CA GLU A 148 -7.23 -17.58 7.85
C GLU A 148 -7.17 -18.72 6.80
N GLN A 149 -7.91 -18.64 5.72
CA GLN A 149 -7.84 -19.60 4.61
C GLN A 149 -6.52 -19.48 3.82
N PHE A 150 -5.88 -18.31 3.83
CA PHE A 150 -4.57 -18.10 3.23
C PHE A 150 -3.41 -18.51 4.14
N TRP A 151 -3.66 -18.69 5.45
CA TRP A 151 -2.61 -19.08 6.38
C TRP A 151 -2.12 -20.50 6.15
N ASN A 152 -0.81 -20.68 6.02
CA ASN A 152 -0.18 -21.97 5.91
C ASN A 152 0.69 -22.24 7.16
N LEU A 153 0.39 -23.29 7.89
CA LEU A 153 1.09 -23.63 9.14
C LEU A 153 2.56 -24.04 8.89
N GLU A 154 2.82 -24.77 7.82
CA GLU A 154 4.17 -25.24 7.49
C GLU A 154 5.03 -24.08 6.99
N ALA A 155 4.50 -23.29 6.08
CA ALA A 155 5.14 -22.06 5.61
C ALA A 155 5.23 -21.01 6.72
N GLY A 156 4.33 -20.99 7.71
CA GLY A 156 4.20 -19.94 8.73
C GLY A 156 3.98 -18.57 8.09
N ALA A 157 3.18 -18.50 7.03
CA ALA A 157 2.92 -17.32 6.23
C ALA A 157 1.56 -17.40 5.55
N TYR A 158 1.01 -16.25 5.14
CA TYR A 158 -0.17 -16.15 4.29
C TYR A 158 0.23 -16.34 2.83
N ALA A 159 -0.47 -17.25 2.12
CA ALA A 159 -0.30 -17.40 0.69
C ALA A 159 -0.80 -16.15 -0.07
N SER A 160 -0.20 -15.85 -1.20
CA SER A 160 -0.65 -14.73 -2.05
C SER A 160 -1.96 -15.03 -2.77
N PHE A 161 -2.16 -16.31 -3.13
CA PHE A 161 -3.33 -16.74 -3.90
C PHE A 161 -3.86 -18.09 -3.45
N ILE A 162 -5.17 -18.31 -3.65
CA ILE A 162 -5.79 -19.63 -3.62
C ILE A 162 -6.36 -19.90 -5.02
N ARG A 163 -5.77 -20.85 -5.74
CA ARG A 163 -6.17 -21.28 -7.10
C ARG A 163 -6.46 -22.77 -7.09
N ASN A 164 -7.61 -23.19 -7.58
CA ASN A 164 -8.02 -24.60 -7.59
C ASN A 164 -7.85 -25.26 -6.19
N GLN A 165 -8.22 -24.56 -5.12
CA GLN A 165 -8.10 -24.99 -3.72
C GLN A 165 -6.64 -25.16 -3.23
N GLN A 166 -5.65 -24.70 -3.96
CA GLN A 166 -4.25 -24.73 -3.59
C GLN A 166 -3.73 -23.34 -3.26
N GLN A 167 -2.96 -23.25 -2.19
CA GLN A 167 -2.23 -22.04 -1.83
C GLN A 167 -0.99 -21.89 -2.72
N VAL A 168 -0.83 -20.69 -3.28
CA VAL A 168 0.23 -20.38 -4.26
C VAL A 168 1.00 -19.16 -3.79
N GLN A 169 2.32 -19.26 -3.82
CA GLN A 169 3.28 -18.20 -3.53
C GLN A 169 3.14 -17.58 -2.12
N TYR A 170 4.26 -17.18 -1.55
CA TYR A 170 4.36 -16.43 -0.30
C TYR A 170 5.23 -15.21 -0.55
N SER A 171 4.64 -14.01 -0.55
CA SER A 171 5.32 -12.75 -0.84
C SER A 171 5.47 -11.88 0.39
N GLU A 172 6.48 -11.02 0.41
CA GLU A 172 6.66 -10.00 1.44
C GLU A 172 5.49 -9.03 1.49
N LEU A 173 4.97 -8.62 0.32
CA LEU A 173 3.81 -7.73 0.22
C LEU A 173 2.62 -8.22 1.03
N VAL A 174 2.25 -9.49 0.87
CA VAL A 174 1.07 -10.05 1.59
C VAL A 174 1.30 -10.06 3.10
N GLN A 175 2.49 -10.48 3.55
CA GLN A 175 2.79 -10.49 4.99
C GLN A 175 2.81 -9.07 5.56
N ALA A 176 3.43 -8.14 4.84
CA ALA A 176 3.52 -6.74 5.24
C ALA A 176 2.13 -6.09 5.32
N LEU A 177 1.29 -6.26 4.30
CA LEU A 177 -0.09 -5.76 4.32
C LEU A 177 -0.91 -6.37 5.48
N ALA A 178 -0.74 -7.67 5.76
CA ALA A 178 -1.42 -8.32 6.88
C ALA A 178 -1.01 -7.70 8.22
N LEU A 179 0.28 -7.41 8.42
CA LEU A 179 0.78 -6.71 9.61
C LEU A 179 0.28 -5.25 9.68
N CYS A 180 0.35 -4.51 8.56
CA CYS A 180 -0.09 -3.10 8.49
C CYS A 180 -1.59 -2.92 8.73
N THR A 181 -2.41 -3.90 8.31
CA THR A 181 -3.86 -3.88 8.55
C THR A 181 -4.26 -4.40 9.93
N GLY A 182 -3.29 -4.90 10.72
CA GLY A 182 -3.52 -5.36 12.10
C GLY A 182 -4.32 -6.66 12.19
N ILE A 183 -4.44 -7.44 11.10
CA ILE A 183 -5.21 -8.69 11.11
C ILE A 183 -4.44 -9.88 11.68
N VAL A 184 -3.12 -9.78 11.75
CA VAL A 184 -2.25 -10.87 12.20
C VAL A 184 -2.41 -11.09 13.71
N PRO A 185 -2.77 -12.30 14.17
CA PRO A 185 -2.78 -12.63 15.58
C PRO A 185 -1.42 -12.36 16.25
N ILE A 186 -1.45 -11.87 17.47
CA ILE A 186 -0.25 -11.38 18.17
C ILE A 186 0.86 -12.42 18.25
N GLU A 187 0.48 -13.69 18.41
CA GLU A 187 1.42 -14.82 18.49
C GLU A 187 2.15 -15.11 17.18
N ARG A 188 1.64 -14.63 16.04
CA ARG A 188 2.26 -14.83 14.71
C ARG A 188 3.10 -13.64 14.28
N GLN A 189 2.87 -12.44 14.84
CA GLN A 189 3.43 -11.18 14.34
C GLN A 189 4.97 -11.18 14.32
N LYS A 190 5.61 -11.59 15.42
CA LYS A 190 7.08 -11.65 15.52
C LYS A 190 7.68 -12.58 14.48
N ALA A 191 7.15 -13.80 14.38
CA ALA A 191 7.66 -14.79 13.42
C ALA A 191 7.48 -14.32 11.97
N LEU A 192 6.40 -13.59 11.69
CA LEU A 192 6.12 -13.07 10.36
C LEU A 192 7.09 -11.93 9.98
N ARG A 193 7.38 -10.99 10.90
CA ARG A 193 8.42 -9.96 10.68
C ARG A 193 9.80 -10.59 10.47
N GLU A 194 10.15 -11.60 11.24
CA GLU A 194 11.41 -12.34 11.03
C GLU A 194 11.50 -13.00 9.65
N ARG A 195 10.38 -13.49 9.10
CA ARG A 195 10.37 -14.05 7.74
C ARG A 195 10.61 -13.01 6.68
N ILE A 196 9.96 -11.86 6.80
CA ILE A 196 10.20 -10.71 5.92
C ILE A 196 11.69 -10.34 6.00
N TYR A 197 12.18 -10.06 7.18
CA TYR A 197 13.57 -9.61 7.39
C TYR A 197 14.63 -10.61 6.90
N LYS A 198 14.38 -11.92 7.01
CA LYS A 198 15.32 -12.97 6.58
C LYS A 198 15.26 -13.27 5.07
N GLY A 199 14.41 -12.58 4.31
CA GLY A 199 14.32 -12.73 2.85
C GLY A 199 13.88 -14.12 2.38
N LYS A 200 12.99 -14.79 3.13
CA LYS A 200 12.49 -16.14 2.80
C LYS A 200 11.20 -16.15 1.97
N LEU A 201 10.81 -15.01 1.50
CA LEU A 201 9.57 -14.75 0.77
C LEU A 201 9.92 -14.17 -0.60
N VAL A 202 8.96 -14.11 -1.51
CA VAL A 202 9.14 -13.35 -2.75
C VAL A 202 9.28 -11.87 -2.39
N HIS A 203 10.41 -11.28 -2.77
CA HIS A 203 10.79 -9.92 -2.36
C HIS A 203 9.86 -8.86 -2.98
N ALA A 204 9.55 -7.85 -2.20
CA ALA A 204 8.72 -6.72 -2.65
C ALA A 204 9.51 -5.77 -3.56
N SER A 205 8.90 -5.38 -4.68
CA SER A 205 9.46 -4.35 -5.56
C SER A 205 9.44 -2.97 -4.91
N LEU A 206 10.07 -1.97 -5.54
CA LEU A 206 10.00 -0.58 -5.06
C LEU A 206 8.56 -0.08 -4.88
N ALA A 207 7.64 -0.53 -5.75
CA ALA A 207 6.24 -0.11 -5.74
C ALA A 207 5.55 -0.31 -4.38
N THR A 208 5.89 -1.40 -3.69
CA THR A 208 5.19 -1.84 -2.46
C THR A 208 6.09 -1.97 -1.26
N SER A 209 7.39 -1.69 -1.39
CA SER A 209 8.35 -1.77 -0.28
C SER A 209 7.98 -0.89 0.93
N ILE A 210 7.18 0.17 0.71
CA ILE A 210 6.65 0.97 1.82
C ILE A 210 5.89 0.13 2.85
N PHE A 211 5.09 -0.84 2.43
CA PHE A 211 4.36 -1.71 3.36
C PHE A 211 5.30 -2.61 4.14
N VAL A 212 6.38 -3.08 3.49
CA VAL A 212 7.43 -3.88 4.14
C VAL A 212 8.11 -3.07 5.24
N TYR A 213 8.52 -1.85 4.94
CA TYR A 213 9.15 -0.96 5.91
C TYR A 213 8.21 -0.58 7.06
N GLU A 214 6.95 -0.24 6.75
CA GLU A 214 5.94 0.03 7.77
C GLU A 214 5.69 -1.17 8.69
N ALA A 215 5.63 -2.39 8.15
CA ALA A 215 5.45 -3.60 8.93
C ALA A 215 6.64 -3.89 9.86
N LEU A 216 7.87 -3.66 9.40
CA LEU A 216 9.09 -3.80 10.19
C LEU A 216 9.23 -2.69 11.23
N LEU A 217 8.91 -1.45 10.87
CA LEU A 217 8.96 -0.28 11.75
C LEU A 217 7.86 -0.24 12.83
N GLN A 218 6.97 -1.24 12.88
CA GLN A 218 6.14 -1.50 14.08
C GLN A 218 6.98 -1.99 15.26
N GLU A 219 8.19 -2.55 15.01
CA GLU A 219 9.19 -2.91 16.04
C GLU A 219 10.53 -2.21 15.72
N PRO A 220 10.58 -0.86 15.85
CA PRO A 220 11.70 -0.06 15.36
C PRO A 220 13.02 -0.36 16.09
N GLU A 221 12.97 -0.73 17.37
CA GLU A 221 14.16 -1.11 18.14
C GLU A 221 14.86 -2.36 17.57
N THR A 222 14.07 -3.22 16.88
CA THR A 222 14.61 -4.45 16.29
C THR A 222 15.05 -4.26 14.85
N TYR A 223 14.26 -3.51 14.05
CA TYR A 223 14.41 -3.48 12.60
C TYR A 223 14.74 -2.10 12.03
N GLY A 224 14.68 -1.04 12.84
CA GLY A 224 14.80 0.34 12.34
C GLY A 224 16.09 0.58 11.57
N THR A 225 17.25 0.26 12.16
CA THR A 225 18.55 0.43 11.48
C THR A 225 18.60 -0.36 10.17
N SER A 226 18.14 -1.59 10.15
CA SER A 226 18.15 -2.43 8.94
C SER A 226 17.26 -1.88 7.82
N VAL A 227 16.10 -1.31 8.16
CA VAL A 227 15.23 -0.65 7.18
C VAL A 227 15.94 0.54 6.54
N PHE A 228 16.59 1.38 7.34
CA PHE A 228 17.30 2.55 6.80
C PHE A 228 18.57 2.17 6.04
N ASP A 229 19.27 1.10 6.41
CA ASP A 229 20.39 0.55 5.66
C ASP A 229 19.92 0.06 4.27
N GLU A 230 18.83 -0.66 4.19
CA GLU A 230 18.25 -1.11 2.91
C GLU A 230 17.80 0.09 2.05
N VAL A 231 17.17 1.10 2.65
CA VAL A 231 16.81 2.33 1.94
C VAL A 231 18.07 3.02 1.40
N ALA A 232 19.12 3.14 2.19
CA ALA A 232 20.39 3.75 1.76
C ALA A 232 21.04 2.95 0.61
N GLU A 233 20.96 1.62 0.63
CA GLU A 233 21.50 0.76 -0.43
C GLU A 233 20.69 0.92 -1.72
N ARG A 234 19.36 0.70 -1.68
CA ARG A 234 18.49 0.71 -2.88
C ARG A 234 18.46 2.07 -3.57
N TRP A 235 18.21 3.13 -2.82
CA TRP A 235 18.16 4.50 -3.39
C TRP A 235 19.55 5.09 -3.59
N GLY A 236 20.54 4.70 -2.80
CA GLY A 236 21.95 5.03 -3.03
C GLY A 236 22.44 4.52 -4.37
N LYS A 237 22.05 3.30 -4.79
CA LYS A 237 22.33 2.77 -6.13
C LYS A 237 21.82 3.71 -7.24
N MET A 238 20.60 4.28 -7.10
CA MET A 238 20.08 5.24 -8.06
C MET A 238 20.97 6.49 -8.15
N LEU A 239 21.35 7.06 -7.00
CA LEU A 239 22.21 8.23 -6.94
C LEU A 239 23.58 7.98 -7.57
N TYR A 240 24.22 6.84 -7.28
CA TYR A 240 25.51 6.46 -7.88
C TYR A 240 25.44 6.29 -9.40
N ASN A 241 24.26 5.94 -9.93
CA ASN A 241 24.00 5.86 -11.37
C ASN A 241 23.51 7.20 -11.97
N GLY A 242 23.62 8.30 -11.23
CA GLY A 242 23.31 9.65 -11.73
C GLY A 242 21.83 10.00 -11.76
N ALA A 243 20.99 9.31 -10.97
CA ALA A 243 19.57 9.62 -10.88
C ALA A 243 19.32 11.06 -10.39
N THR A 244 18.47 11.77 -11.09
CA THR A 244 17.94 13.09 -10.70
C THR A 244 16.49 13.01 -10.22
N THR A 245 15.88 11.84 -10.37
CA THR A 245 14.49 11.53 -10.00
C THR A 245 14.43 10.11 -9.46
N PHE A 246 13.31 9.73 -8.85
CA PHE A 246 13.08 8.37 -8.37
C PHE A 246 12.70 7.44 -9.53
N TRP A 247 13.31 6.26 -9.58
CA TRP A 247 13.09 5.28 -10.63
C TRP A 247 11.86 4.39 -10.33
N GLU A 248 11.29 3.81 -11.36
CA GLU A 248 10.17 2.87 -11.24
C GLU A 248 10.57 1.55 -10.56
N THR A 249 11.77 1.05 -10.90
CA THR A 249 12.32 -0.21 -10.41
C THR A 249 13.76 -0.04 -9.96
N ASP A 250 14.32 -1.03 -9.29
CA ASP A 250 15.71 -1.03 -8.81
C ASP A 250 16.76 -0.96 -9.95
N ASN A 251 16.39 -1.35 -11.18
CA ASN A 251 17.27 -1.29 -12.35
C ASN A 251 16.99 -0.11 -13.27
N GLY A 252 15.93 0.67 -12.99
CA GLY A 252 15.57 1.87 -13.75
C GLY A 252 15.35 1.59 -15.22
N ALA A 253 16.09 2.31 -16.08
CA ALA A 253 15.91 2.23 -17.55
C ALA A 253 16.18 0.85 -18.15
N GLU A 254 16.91 -0.04 -17.47
CA GLU A 254 17.27 -1.35 -18.03
C GLU A 254 16.11 -2.35 -17.97
N ASP A 255 15.10 -2.12 -17.10
CA ASP A 255 13.92 -2.96 -17.02
C ASP A 255 12.95 -2.72 -18.19
N PHE A 256 12.02 -3.65 -18.39
CA PHE A 256 10.99 -3.59 -19.43
C PHE A 256 11.56 -3.37 -20.85
N GLU A 257 12.58 -4.13 -21.22
CA GLU A 257 13.26 -4.03 -22.52
C GLU A 257 13.84 -2.60 -22.79
N ARG A 258 14.36 -1.96 -21.74
CA ARG A 258 14.85 -0.57 -21.70
C ARG A 258 13.77 0.50 -21.77
N ALA A 259 12.58 0.19 -21.29
CA ALA A 259 11.47 1.13 -21.18
C ALA A 259 11.14 1.54 -19.74
N GLY A 260 11.94 1.10 -18.74
CA GLY A 260 11.74 1.43 -17.34
C GLY A 260 11.77 2.94 -17.08
N SER A 261 10.78 3.45 -16.34
CA SER A 261 10.66 4.87 -16.05
C SER A 261 11.72 5.33 -15.03
N LEU A 262 12.40 6.42 -15.37
CA LEU A 262 13.34 7.08 -14.45
C LEU A 262 12.69 8.17 -13.59
N CYS A 263 11.37 8.39 -13.72
CA CYS A 263 10.63 9.35 -12.93
C CYS A 263 9.28 8.75 -12.51
N HIS A 264 9.26 8.09 -11.34
CA HIS A 264 8.09 7.36 -10.86
C HIS A 264 7.83 7.63 -9.37
N ALA A 265 6.64 8.16 -9.07
CA ALA A 265 6.32 8.69 -7.76
C ALA A 265 6.23 7.63 -6.65
N TRP A 266 5.90 6.37 -6.95
CA TRP A 266 5.79 5.33 -5.92
C TRP A 266 7.10 5.03 -5.19
N SER A 267 8.25 5.42 -5.78
CA SER A 267 9.56 5.24 -5.17
C SER A 267 10.00 6.44 -4.31
N CYS A 268 9.13 7.44 -4.08
CA CYS A 268 9.44 8.57 -3.20
C CYS A 268 9.44 8.21 -1.70
N ILE A 269 9.48 6.93 -1.38
CA ILE A 269 9.41 6.35 -0.04
C ILE A 269 10.42 6.95 0.96
N PRO A 270 11.70 7.20 0.60
CA PRO A 270 12.66 7.78 1.54
C PRO A 270 12.21 9.12 2.11
N ILE A 271 11.55 9.96 1.32
CA ILE A 271 11.06 11.28 1.80
C ILE A 271 10.11 11.09 2.99
N TYR A 272 9.19 10.13 2.88
CA TYR A 272 8.28 9.80 3.95
C TYR A 272 9.00 9.18 5.15
N LEU A 273 9.85 8.17 4.94
CA LEU A 273 10.54 7.47 6.03
C LEU A 273 11.45 8.40 6.84
N TYR A 274 12.24 9.24 6.18
CA TYR A 274 13.07 10.22 6.90
C TYR A 274 12.24 11.25 7.66
N GLY A 275 11.16 11.76 7.08
CA GLY A 275 10.24 12.68 7.76
C GLY A 275 9.55 12.04 8.95
N ALA A 276 8.92 10.89 8.73
CA ALA A 276 8.05 10.26 9.72
C ALA A 276 8.81 9.53 10.84
N TYR A 277 9.99 8.97 10.55
CA TYR A 277 10.71 8.11 11.49
C TYR A 277 12.06 8.69 11.94
N ALA A 278 12.89 9.22 11.05
CA ALA A 278 14.16 9.80 11.44
C ALA A 278 13.99 11.18 12.08
N LEU A 279 13.09 12.02 11.57
CA LEU A 279 12.73 13.31 12.20
C LEU A 279 11.58 13.20 13.21
N GLY A 280 10.82 12.12 13.18
CA GLY A 280 9.68 11.90 14.06
C GLY A 280 8.46 12.80 13.76
N ILE A 281 8.34 13.37 12.56
CA ILE A 281 7.28 14.33 12.23
C ILE A 281 6.11 13.60 11.58
N LYS A 282 4.97 13.54 12.28
CA LYS A 282 3.76 12.83 11.82
C LYS A 282 2.50 13.65 12.05
N PRO A 283 1.50 13.56 11.14
CA PRO A 283 0.19 14.11 11.42
C PRO A 283 -0.56 13.19 12.42
N ILE A 284 -1.01 13.74 13.53
CA ILE A 284 -1.76 13.04 14.59
C ILE A 284 -3.27 13.19 14.44
N ALA A 285 -3.72 14.24 13.75
CA ALA A 285 -5.10 14.50 13.35
C ALA A 285 -5.12 15.29 12.06
N PRO A 286 -6.27 15.48 11.39
CA PRO A 286 -6.34 16.26 10.16
C PRO A 286 -5.73 17.66 10.31
N GLY A 287 -4.63 17.91 9.60
CA GLY A 287 -3.87 19.17 9.61
C GLY A 287 -3.08 19.46 10.89
N VAL A 288 -3.12 18.59 11.89
CA VAL A 288 -2.39 18.74 13.16
C VAL A 288 -1.16 17.85 13.14
N TRP A 289 0.00 18.47 13.30
CA TRP A 289 1.30 17.81 13.20
C TRP A 289 2.06 17.93 14.51
N GLU A 290 2.73 16.88 14.90
CA GLU A 290 3.60 16.85 16.06
C GLU A 290 4.93 16.18 15.74
N GLN A 291 5.96 16.56 16.48
CA GLN A 291 7.18 15.80 16.58
C GLN A 291 6.98 14.70 17.63
N THR A 292 7.10 13.46 17.20
CA THR A 292 7.07 12.26 18.05
C THR A 292 8.49 11.76 18.28
N ASP A 293 8.64 10.69 19.07
CA ASP A 293 9.95 10.06 19.25
C ASP A 293 10.50 9.59 17.89
N THR A 294 11.81 9.80 17.71
CA THR A 294 12.55 9.26 16.57
C THR A 294 12.82 7.77 16.79
N VAL A 295 12.98 7.02 15.70
CA VAL A 295 13.30 5.59 15.79
C VAL A 295 14.79 5.36 15.59
N PRO A 296 15.35 4.26 16.09
CA PRO A 296 16.72 3.84 15.77
C PRO A 296 16.87 3.62 14.26
N CYS A 297 17.51 4.56 13.57
CA CYS A 297 17.69 4.53 12.11
C CYS A 297 19.18 4.41 11.70
N GLY A 298 20.09 4.22 12.65
CA GLY A 298 21.53 4.20 12.38
C GLY A 298 22.12 5.56 11.99
N ILE A 299 21.31 6.63 11.94
CA ILE A 299 21.73 7.97 11.58
C ILE A 299 21.83 8.79 12.87
N HIS A 300 22.98 9.47 13.04
CA HIS A 300 23.24 10.35 14.17
C HIS A 300 23.12 11.82 13.76
N ASN A 301 22.77 12.68 14.70
CA ASN A 301 22.65 14.13 14.50
C ASN A 301 21.67 14.48 13.36
N VAL A 302 20.48 13.88 13.40
CA VAL A 302 19.44 14.14 12.39
C VAL A 302 18.86 15.52 12.62
N GLU A 303 18.98 16.41 11.65
CA GLU A 303 18.35 17.73 11.65
C GLU A 303 17.57 17.96 10.37
N GLY A 304 16.51 18.76 10.44
CA GLY A 304 15.71 19.04 9.25
C GLY A 304 14.58 20.01 9.50
N ARG A 305 13.96 20.41 8.39
CA ARG A 305 12.77 21.27 8.37
C ARG A 305 11.64 20.56 7.65
N PHE A 306 10.48 20.61 8.22
CA PHE A 306 9.30 20.00 7.64
C PHE A 306 8.17 21.04 7.54
N CYS A 307 7.65 21.25 6.30
CA CYS A 307 6.55 22.18 6.05
C CYS A 307 5.22 21.51 6.36
N THR A 308 4.43 22.12 7.24
CA THR A 308 3.08 21.70 7.59
C THR A 308 2.08 22.81 7.25
N PRO A 309 0.78 22.53 7.20
CA PRO A 309 -0.23 23.57 7.01
C PRO A 309 -0.20 24.69 8.06
N SER A 310 0.28 24.39 9.28
CA SER A 310 0.38 25.34 10.39
C SER A 310 1.73 26.05 10.48
N GLY A 311 2.68 25.74 9.59
CA GLY A 311 4.02 26.34 9.58
C GLY A 311 5.13 25.32 9.43
N ILE A 312 6.37 25.76 9.70
CA ILE A 312 7.56 24.91 9.63
C ILE A 312 7.85 24.33 11.01
N ILE A 313 8.03 23.00 11.07
CA ILE A 313 8.60 22.31 12.22
C ILE A 313 10.09 22.15 11.96
N GLU A 314 10.93 22.64 12.88
CA GLU A 314 12.39 22.47 12.84
C GLU A 314 12.80 21.43 13.87
N VAL A 315 13.56 20.44 13.41
CA VAL A 315 14.14 19.39 14.28
C VAL A 315 15.64 19.60 14.31
N HIS A 316 16.18 19.69 15.49
CA HIS A 316 17.62 19.78 15.74
C HIS A 316 18.06 18.50 16.44
N GLY A 317 19.01 17.79 15.85
CA GLY A 317 19.59 16.58 16.42
C GLY A 317 20.31 16.86 17.74
N ASN A 318 20.17 15.92 18.67
CA ASN A 318 20.98 15.89 19.90
C ASN A 318 22.28 15.14 19.67
#